data_c5dd4fe64e3c5c3e21323e152e1c8785
#
_entry.id   c5dd4fe64e3c5c3e21323e152e1c8785
#
_cell.length_a   1.000
_cell.length_b   1.000
_cell.length_c   1.000
_cell.angle_alpha   90.00
_cell.angle_beta   90.00
_cell.angle_gamma   90.00
#
_symmetry.space_group_name_H-M   'P 1'
#
loop_
_entity.id
_entity.type
_entity.pdbx_description
1 polymer ?
#
loop_
_entity_poly.entity_id
_entity_poly.type
_entity_poly.pdbx_seq_one_letter_code
_entity_poly.pdbx_strand_id
1 'polypeptide(L)'
;MDNELPTAGAGHLSDLDDLRARVRADRRTVSAPLLVFGALVLIHAVALLLLATATSSAGARHSVLFVYWPLAGAVGVLALSRHARRVAERDGVGGGPRSYRKLTVGYFVSLPLIVVLILPVFVFGILGSLLWPAMMLAAVAARQHNRTLRWAAGAVALAGGLEFFLDLGAVNWAPLALEVLTGAGLLIGSAVAARRAPSRPQAHVAVL
;
A
#
# COMPACT_ATOMS: atom_id res chain seq x y z
N MET A 1 61.38 -3.44 -9.38
CA MET A 1 60.63 -2.67 -8.35
C MET A 1 59.31 -2.30 -8.99
N ASP A 2 58.37 -3.22 -8.94
CA ASP A 2 57.03 -3.07 -9.55
C ASP A 2 56.16 -2.30 -8.59
N ASN A 3 55.81 -1.10 -9.01
CA ASN A 3 54.93 -0.19 -8.28
C ASN A 3 53.47 -0.64 -8.54
N GLU A 4 52.99 -1.59 -7.74
CA GLU A 4 51.58 -1.89 -7.69
C GLU A 4 50.81 -0.70 -7.06
N LEU A 5 50.25 0.14 -7.94
CA LEU A 5 49.29 1.14 -7.50
C LEU A 5 48.09 0.45 -6.85
N PRO A 6 47.69 0.86 -5.65
CA PRO A 6 46.61 0.18 -4.92
C PRO A 6 45.30 0.33 -5.67
N THR A 7 44.65 -0.80 -5.95
CA THR A 7 43.32 -0.95 -6.55
C THR A 7 42.19 -0.41 -5.66
N ALA A 8 42.45 0.62 -4.87
CA ALA A 8 41.48 1.22 -3.95
C ALA A 8 40.25 1.82 -4.66
N GLY A 9 40.32 2.13 -5.95
CA GLY A 9 39.19 2.70 -6.71
C GLY A 9 38.11 1.69 -7.10
N ALA A 10 38.47 0.42 -7.29
CA ALA A 10 37.49 -0.59 -7.72
C ALA A 10 36.51 -0.99 -6.59
N GLY A 11 36.98 -0.97 -5.34
CA GLY A 11 36.12 -1.24 -4.17
C GLY A 11 35.06 -0.17 -3.94
N HIS A 12 35.42 1.10 -4.11
CA HIS A 12 34.46 2.21 -3.94
C HIS A 12 33.37 2.25 -5.02
N LEU A 13 33.66 1.84 -6.24
CA LEU A 13 32.67 1.78 -7.32
C LEU A 13 31.65 0.66 -7.09
N SER A 14 32.10 -0.50 -6.61
CA SER A 14 31.19 -1.61 -6.25
C SER A 14 30.26 -1.25 -5.07
N ASP A 15 30.79 -0.56 -4.06
CA ASP A 15 29.99 -0.10 -2.90
C ASP A 15 28.95 0.93 -3.30
N LEU A 16 29.26 1.83 -4.22
CA LEU A 16 28.32 2.81 -4.76
C LEU A 16 27.21 2.15 -5.59
N ASP A 17 27.53 1.13 -6.37
CA ASP A 17 26.55 0.40 -7.16
C ASP A 17 25.64 -0.47 -6.28
N ASP A 18 26.17 -1.06 -5.24
CA ASP A 18 25.39 -1.77 -4.21
C ASP A 18 24.44 -0.82 -3.45
N LEU A 19 24.92 0.35 -3.08
CA LEU A 19 24.12 1.39 -2.44
C LEU A 19 22.99 1.86 -3.36
N ARG A 20 23.30 2.11 -4.63
CA ARG A 20 22.31 2.46 -5.66
C ARG A 20 21.31 1.35 -5.90
N ALA A 21 21.72 0.08 -5.85
CA ALA A 21 20.85 -1.08 -5.97
C ALA A 21 19.88 -1.18 -4.78
N ARG A 22 20.36 -0.96 -3.55
CA ARG A 22 19.53 -0.94 -2.33
C ARG A 22 18.51 0.20 -2.35
N VAL A 23 18.92 1.41 -2.72
CA VAL A 23 18.02 2.57 -2.86
C VAL A 23 16.97 2.33 -3.95
N ARG A 24 17.35 1.66 -5.05
CA ARG A 24 16.41 1.27 -6.11
C ARG A 24 15.40 0.23 -5.67
N ALA A 25 15.84 -0.78 -4.93
CA ALA A 25 14.97 -1.81 -4.37
C ALA A 25 13.95 -1.21 -3.40
N ASP A 26 14.37 -0.27 -2.55
CA ASP A 26 13.51 0.39 -1.56
C ASP A 26 12.42 1.26 -2.23
N ARG A 27 12.73 1.94 -3.33
CA ARG A 27 11.74 2.74 -4.07
C ARG A 27 10.69 1.90 -4.81
N ARG A 28 11.04 0.72 -5.33
CA ARG A 28 10.10 -0.20 -5.97
C ARG A 28 9.08 -0.80 -4.98
N THR A 29 9.44 -0.86 -3.71
CA THR A 29 8.54 -1.38 -2.68
C THR A 29 7.39 -0.42 -2.35
N VAL A 30 7.51 0.88 -2.67
CA VAL A 30 6.50 1.90 -2.36
C VAL A 30 5.33 1.86 -3.34
N SER A 31 5.57 1.65 -4.64
CA SER A 31 4.54 1.75 -5.68
C SER A 31 3.46 0.68 -5.53
N ALA A 32 3.83 -0.56 -5.21
CA ALA A 32 2.89 -1.67 -5.10
C ALA A 32 1.84 -1.49 -3.98
N PRO A 33 2.19 -1.13 -2.73
CA PRO A 33 1.20 -0.83 -1.70
C PRO A 33 0.27 0.31 -2.07
N LEU A 34 0.79 1.41 -2.62
CA LEU A 34 -0.03 2.55 -3.03
C LEU A 34 -1.01 2.17 -4.13
N LEU A 35 -0.57 1.37 -5.12
CA LEU A 35 -1.43 0.87 -6.19
C LEU A 35 -2.54 -0.03 -5.65
N VAL A 36 -2.19 -1.01 -4.83
CA VAL A 36 -3.16 -1.98 -4.30
C VAL A 36 -4.20 -1.28 -3.44
N PHE A 37 -3.78 -0.46 -2.48
CA PHE A 37 -4.73 0.22 -1.59
C PHE A 37 -5.50 1.33 -2.30
N GLY A 38 -4.89 2.05 -3.26
CA GLY A 38 -5.59 3.02 -4.09
C GLY A 38 -6.69 2.37 -4.94
N ALA A 39 -6.41 1.22 -5.55
CA ALA A 39 -7.41 0.46 -6.30
C ALA A 39 -8.55 -0.04 -5.39
N LEU A 40 -8.23 -0.56 -4.20
CA LEU A 40 -9.24 -1.02 -3.24
C LEU A 40 -10.15 0.13 -2.76
N VAL A 41 -9.59 1.32 -2.50
CA VAL A 41 -10.40 2.50 -2.14
C VAL A 41 -11.33 2.90 -3.27
N LEU A 42 -10.86 2.91 -4.53
CA LEU A 42 -11.73 3.22 -5.68
C LEU A 42 -12.81 2.18 -5.91
N ILE A 43 -12.50 0.88 -5.75
CA ILE A 43 -13.49 -0.19 -5.85
C ILE A 43 -14.56 -0.01 -4.77
N HIS A 44 -14.17 0.37 -3.54
CA HIS A 44 -15.10 0.66 -2.47
C HIS A 44 -16.02 1.85 -2.82
N ALA A 45 -15.45 2.95 -3.31
CA ALA A 45 -16.22 4.12 -3.75
C ALA A 45 -17.24 3.77 -4.85
N VAL A 46 -16.83 2.95 -5.82
CA VAL A 46 -17.75 2.45 -6.87
C VAL A 46 -18.83 1.56 -6.28
N ALA A 47 -18.49 0.66 -5.35
CA ALA A 47 -19.46 -0.20 -4.69
C ALA A 47 -20.51 0.62 -3.91
N LEU A 48 -20.08 1.66 -3.19
CA LEU A 48 -20.98 2.59 -2.49
C LEU A 48 -21.88 3.34 -3.46
N LEU A 49 -21.35 3.82 -4.59
CA LEU A 49 -22.13 4.51 -5.62
C LEU A 49 -23.21 3.61 -6.19
N LEU A 50 -22.86 2.37 -6.57
CA LEU A 50 -23.81 1.38 -7.08
C LEU A 50 -24.88 1.05 -6.04
N LEU A 51 -24.49 0.93 -4.77
CA LEU A 51 -25.42 0.66 -3.69
C LEU A 51 -26.36 1.85 -3.44
N ALA A 52 -25.86 3.08 -3.52
CA ALA A 52 -26.66 4.28 -3.37
C ALA A 52 -27.72 4.42 -4.48
N THR A 53 -27.45 3.90 -5.68
CA THR A 53 -28.43 3.87 -6.79
C THR A 53 -29.41 2.69 -6.68
N ALA A 54 -29.00 1.58 -6.05
CA ALA A 54 -29.78 0.36 -5.96
C ALA A 54 -30.72 0.33 -4.72
N THR A 55 -30.35 1.03 -3.64
CA THR A 55 -31.11 1.01 -2.39
C THR A 55 -31.00 2.32 -1.62
N SER A 56 -32.14 2.78 -1.07
CA SER A 56 -32.21 3.91 -0.15
C SER A 56 -31.88 3.56 1.31
N SER A 57 -31.63 2.28 1.60
CA SER A 57 -31.41 1.77 2.94
C SER A 57 -30.03 2.14 3.47
N ALA A 58 -29.97 2.94 4.52
CA ALA A 58 -28.74 3.26 5.24
C ALA A 58 -28.05 1.99 5.81
N GLY A 59 -28.83 1.01 6.28
CA GLY A 59 -28.32 -0.24 6.80
C GLY A 59 -27.55 -1.08 5.77
N ALA A 60 -27.95 -1.05 4.49
CA ALA A 60 -27.25 -1.76 3.44
C ALA A 60 -25.85 -1.15 3.18
N ARG A 61 -25.71 0.15 3.27
CA ARG A 61 -24.41 0.85 3.14
C ARG A 61 -23.44 0.44 4.25
N HIS A 62 -23.90 0.41 5.49
CA HIS A 62 -23.08 0.00 6.62
C HIS A 62 -22.68 -1.49 6.54
N SER A 63 -23.57 -2.36 6.05
CA SER A 63 -23.26 -3.78 5.87
C SER A 63 -22.18 -4.03 4.83
N VAL A 64 -22.13 -3.24 3.75
CA VAL A 64 -21.07 -3.32 2.75
C VAL A 64 -19.72 -2.89 3.33
N LEU A 65 -19.68 -1.81 4.09
CA LEU A 65 -18.46 -1.36 4.79
C LEU A 65 -17.90 -2.46 5.68
N PHE A 66 -18.79 -3.13 6.39
CA PHE A 66 -18.47 -4.19 7.31
C PHE A 66 -17.78 -5.39 6.68
N VAL A 67 -18.30 -5.88 5.58
CA VAL A 67 -17.79 -7.08 4.89
C VAL A 67 -16.64 -6.73 3.95
N TYR A 68 -16.72 -5.56 3.32
CA TYR A 68 -15.76 -5.15 2.30
C TYR A 68 -14.32 -5.03 2.84
N TRP A 69 -14.11 -4.26 3.89
CA TRP A 69 -12.74 -3.92 4.32
C TRP A 69 -11.93 -5.11 4.86
N PRO A 70 -12.48 -6.03 5.66
CA PRO A 70 -11.79 -7.27 6.01
C PRO A 70 -11.40 -8.10 4.80
N LEU A 71 -12.31 -8.24 3.82
CA LEU A 71 -12.00 -8.97 2.59
C LEU A 71 -10.99 -8.24 1.70
N ALA A 72 -11.16 -6.93 1.51
CA ALA A 72 -10.24 -6.09 0.75
C ALA A 72 -8.84 -6.10 1.37
N GLY A 73 -8.74 -6.03 2.69
CA GLY A 73 -7.47 -6.15 3.41
C GLY A 73 -6.80 -7.50 3.16
N ALA A 74 -7.55 -8.61 3.24
CA ALA A 74 -7.04 -9.95 2.94
C ALA A 74 -6.52 -10.04 1.48
N VAL A 75 -7.32 -9.58 0.52
CA VAL A 75 -6.93 -9.53 -0.91
C VAL A 75 -5.70 -8.65 -1.10
N GLY A 76 -5.68 -7.48 -0.48
CA GLY A 76 -4.55 -6.54 -0.57
C GLY A 76 -3.24 -7.15 -0.07
N VAL A 77 -3.25 -7.76 1.11
CA VAL A 77 -2.04 -8.39 1.68
C VAL A 77 -1.60 -9.60 0.85
N LEU A 78 -2.53 -10.42 0.33
CA LEU A 78 -2.21 -11.54 -0.55
C LEU A 78 -1.64 -11.05 -1.89
N ALA A 79 -2.21 -10.00 -2.49
CA ALA A 79 -1.72 -9.40 -3.72
C ALA A 79 -0.29 -8.87 -3.54
N LEU A 80 -0.03 -8.14 -2.46
CA LEU A 80 1.32 -7.64 -2.13
C LEU A 80 2.31 -8.78 -1.91
N SER A 81 1.91 -9.84 -1.20
CA SER A 81 2.79 -10.99 -0.95
C SER A 81 3.13 -11.75 -2.23
N ARG A 82 2.15 -11.93 -3.13
CA ARG A 82 2.38 -12.54 -4.46
C ARG A 82 3.24 -11.67 -5.35
N HIS A 83 2.97 -10.36 -5.39
CA HIS A 83 3.79 -9.42 -6.15
C HIS A 83 5.25 -9.45 -5.70
N ALA A 84 5.49 -9.41 -4.40
CA ALA A 84 6.81 -9.45 -3.83
C ALA A 84 7.56 -10.76 -4.14
N ARG A 85 6.87 -11.91 -4.13
CA ARG A 85 7.45 -13.19 -4.56
C ARG A 85 7.86 -13.17 -6.02
N ARG A 86 6.98 -12.70 -6.91
CA ARG A 86 7.27 -12.60 -8.35
C ARG A 86 8.46 -11.69 -8.64
N VAL A 87 8.58 -10.59 -7.91
CA VAL A 87 9.75 -9.69 -8.04
C VAL A 87 11.02 -10.37 -7.57
N ALA A 88 10.99 -11.08 -6.42
CA ALA A 88 12.14 -11.83 -5.91
C ALA A 88 12.62 -12.94 -6.87
N GLU A 89 11.67 -13.68 -7.46
CA GLU A 89 11.95 -14.72 -8.45
C GLU A 89 12.60 -14.15 -9.71
N ARG A 90 12.15 -12.98 -10.18
CA ARG A 90 12.70 -12.30 -11.36
C ARG A 90 14.08 -11.69 -11.14
N ASP A 91 14.31 -11.19 -9.94
CA ASP A 91 15.58 -10.51 -9.62
C ASP A 91 16.66 -11.48 -9.14
N GLY A 92 16.36 -12.79 -9.06
CA GLY A 92 17.31 -13.84 -8.67
C GLY A 92 17.84 -13.71 -7.23
N VAL A 93 17.28 -12.81 -6.44
CA VAL A 93 17.69 -12.58 -5.06
C VAL A 93 16.90 -13.55 -4.18
N GLY A 94 17.52 -14.65 -3.83
CA GLY A 94 16.96 -15.71 -2.98
C GLY A 94 16.69 -15.25 -1.55
N GLY A 95 15.69 -14.45 -1.36
CA GLY A 95 15.32 -13.93 -0.05
C GLY A 95 14.21 -12.90 -0.15
N GLY A 96 13.18 -13.26 -0.96
CA GLY A 96 11.98 -12.42 -1.10
C GLY A 96 11.48 -11.90 0.25
N PRO A 97 10.81 -10.77 0.31
CA PRO A 97 10.61 -10.01 1.53
C PRO A 97 9.90 -10.83 2.60
N ARG A 98 10.67 -11.36 3.52
CA ARG A 98 10.19 -12.00 4.77
C ARG A 98 9.15 -11.14 5.48
N SER A 99 9.19 -9.86 5.21
CA SER A 99 8.29 -8.83 5.66
C SER A 99 6.82 -9.09 5.28
N TYR A 100 6.52 -9.42 4.02
CA TYR A 100 5.14 -9.63 3.58
C TYR A 100 4.53 -10.95 4.08
N ARG A 101 5.33 -12.02 4.20
CA ARG A 101 4.83 -13.28 4.79
C ARG A 101 4.40 -13.07 6.25
N LYS A 102 5.22 -12.36 7.03
CA LYS A 102 4.88 -12.03 8.43
C LYS A 102 3.66 -11.11 8.51
N LEU A 103 3.53 -10.15 7.56
CA LEU A 103 2.36 -9.28 7.48
C LEU A 103 1.10 -10.07 7.16
N THR A 104 1.17 -11.00 6.20
CA THR A 104 0.04 -11.86 5.81
C THR A 104 -0.42 -12.72 6.98
N VAL A 105 0.51 -13.44 7.61
CA VAL A 105 0.20 -14.26 8.78
C VAL A 105 -0.35 -13.40 9.92
N GLY A 106 0.29 -12.27 10.22
CA GLY A 106 -0.17 -11.32 11.24
C GLY A 106 -1.58 -10.82 10.96
N TYR A 107 -1.91 -10.48 9.71
CA TYR A 107 -3.25 -10.05 9.32
C TYR A 107 -4.30 -11.13 9.60
N PHE A 108 -4.08 -12.34 9.10
CA PHE A 108 -5.06 -13.44 9.28
C PHE A 108 -5.21 -13.88 10.74
N VAL A 109 -4.14 -13.83 11.52
CA VAL A 109 -4.20 -14.12 12.97
C VAL A 109 -4.92 -13.02 13.74
N SER A 110 -4.69 -11.75 13.38
CA SER A 110 -5.34 -10.61 14.05
C SER A 110 -6.75 -10.33 13.54
N LEU A 111 -7.14 -10.85 12.37
CA LEU A 111 -8.43 -10.56 11.75
C LEU A 111 -9.62 -10.85 12.66
N PRO A 112 -9.73 -11.99 13.35
CA PRO A 112 -10.84 -12.25 14.26
C PRO A 112 -10.91 -11.22 15.40
N LEU A 113 -9.76 -10.88 15.97
CA LEU A 113 -9.68 -9.89 17.04
C LEU A 113 -10.07 -8.48 16.55
N ILE A 114 -9.57 -8.11 15.37
CA ILE A 114 -9.90 -6.84 14.72
C ILE A 114 -11.40 -6.77 14.44
N VAL A 115 -11.98 -7.83 13.88
CA VAL A 115 -13.41 -7.92 13.60
C VAL A 115 -14.23 -7.74 14.89
N VAL A 116 -13.88 -8.41 15.97
CA VAL A 116 -14.63 -8.32 17.22
C VAL A 116 -14.50 -6.96 17.91
N LEU A 117 -13.31 -6.35 17.90
CA LEU A 117 -13.04 -5.10 18.61
C LEU A 117 -13.39 -3.85 17.79
N ILE A 118 -13.05 -3.85 16.51
CA ILE A 118 -13.20 -2.67 15.65
C ILE A 118 -14.56 -2.63 14.98
N LEU A 119 -15.17 -3.78 14.79
CA LEU A 119 -16.46 -3.93 14.17
C LEU A 119 -17.57 -3.06 14.77
N PRO A 120 -17.79 -3.08 16.11
CA PRO A 120 -18.82 -2.23 16.70
C PRO A 120 -18.58 -0.75 16.40
N VAL A 121 -17.32 -0.32 16.40
CA VAL A 121 -16.92 1.07 16.15
C VAL A 121 -17.24 1.51 14.71
N PHE A 122 -17.07 0.60 13.73
CA PHE A 122 -17.45 0.85 12.35
C PHE A 122 -18.96 0.76 12.13
N VAL A 123 -19.64 -0.19 12.76
CA VAL A 123 -21.10 -0.35 12.67
C VAL A 123 -21.83 0.87 13.24
N PHE A 124 -21.30 1.47 14.29
CA PHE A 124 -21.86 2.69 14.86
C PHE A 124 -21.46 3.97 14.11
N GLY A 125 -20.73 3.85 12.97
CA GLY A 125 -20.35 5.00 12.16
C GLY A 125 -19.32 5.93 12.85
N ILE A 126 -18.66 5.47 13.91
CA ILE A 126 -17.72 6.29 14.71
C ILE A 126 -16.41 6.52 13.96
N LEU A 127 -16.10 5.68 12.96
CA LEU A 127 -14.86 5.78 12.18
C LEU A 127 -15.18 5.78 10.69
N GLY A 128 -14.55 6.71 9.96
CA GLY A 128 -14.65 6.77 8.50
C GLY A 128 -14.05 5.54 7.82
N SER A 129 -14.56 5.20 6.65
CA SER A 129 -14.19 4.00 5.87
C SER A 129 -12.70 3.94 5.53
N LEU A 130 -12.07 5.10 5.31
CA LEU A 130 -10.67 5.25 4.94
C LEU A 130 -9.67 4.92 6.08
N LEU A 131 -10.13 4.80 7.33
CA LEU A 131 -9.25 4.44 8.43
C LEU A 131 -8.72 3.02 8.32
N TRP A 132 -9.48 2.09 7.72
CA TRP A 132 -9.00 0.74 7.49
C TRP A 132 -7.79 0.70 6.52
N PRO A 133 -7.88 1.23 5.29
CA PRO A 133 -6.72 1.28 4.40
C PRO A 133 -5.56 2.09 4.99
N ALA A 134 -5.82 3.12 5.79
CA ALA A 134 -4.79 3.86 6.50
C ALA A 134 -4.02 2.96 7.48
N MET A 135 -4.72 2.17 8.31
CA MET A 135 -4.10 1.21 9.22
C MET A 135 -3.27 0.16 8.47
N MET A 136 -3.78 -0.36 7.36
CA MET A 136 -3.07 -1.33 6.54
C MET A 136 -1.80 -0.74 5.91
N LEU A 137 -1.88 0.48 5.35
CA LEU A 137 -0.72 1.21 4.85
C LEU A 137 0.30 1.50 5.95
N ALA A 138 -0.16 1.88 7.14
CA ALA A 138 0.71 2.10 8.30
C ALA A 138 1.43 0.80 8.73
N ALA A 139 0.73 -0.33 8.75
CA ALA A 139 1.33 -1.63 9.05
C ALA A 139 2.41 -2.02 8.01
N VAL A 140 2.15 -1.80 6.72
CA VAL A 140 3.14 -2.01 5.65
C VAL A 140 4.31 -1.05 5.82
N ALA A 141 4.05 0.24 6.07
CA ALA A 141 5.06 1.27 6.27
C ALA A 141 5.97 0.99 7.47
N ALA A 142 5.38 0.54 8.59
CA ALA A 142 6.13 0.15 9.77
C ALA A 142 7.06 -1.03 9.51
N ARG A 143 6.57 -2.05 8.76
CA ARG A 143 7.37 -3.24 8.40
C ARG A 143 8.49 -2.93 7.43
N GLN A 144 8.28 -2.00 6.52
CA GLN A 144 9.27 -1.59 5.51
C GLN A 144 10.17 -0.45 5.99
N HIS A 145 9.90 0.12 7.15
CA HIS A 145 10.56 1.33 7.66
C HIS A 145 10.56 2.49 6.65
N ASN A 146 9.52 2.55 5.79
CA ASN A 146 9.44 3.49 4.68
C ASN A 146 8.70 4.77 5.09
N ARG A 147 9.41 5.91 5.01
CA ARG A 147 8.87 7.21 5.40
C ARG A 147 7.75 7.68 4.47
N THR A 148 7.86 7.43 3.18
CA THR A 148 6.84 7.83 2.18
C THR A 148 5.52 7.13 2.44
N LEU A 149 5.55 5.81 2.71
CA LEU A 149 4.34 5.06 3.05
C LEU A 149 3.73 5.51 4.39
N ARG A 150 4.54 5.94 5.36
CA ARG A 150 4.03 6.52 6.61
C ARG A 150 3.28 7.82 6.38
N TRP A 151 3.81 8.70 5.54
CA TRP A 151 3.12 9.93 5.15
C TRP A 151 1.83 9.64 4.37
N ALA A 152 1.85 8.69 3.44
CA ALA A 152 0.66 8.26 2.72
C ALA A 152 -0.41 7.70 3.68
N ALA A 153 -0.01 6.84 4.62
CA ALA A 153 -0.93 6.32 5.65
C ALA A 153 -1.52 7.44 6.52
N GLY A 154 -0.69 8.42 6.92
CA GLY A 154 -1.15 9.59 7.67
C GLY A 154 -2.14 10.44 6.88
N ALA A 155 -1.89 10.68 5.60
CA ALA A 155 -2.80 11.43 4.72
C ALA A 155 -4.15 10.70 4.56
N VAL A 156 -4.13 9.37 4.37
CA VAL A 156 -5.36 8.56 4.29
C VAL A 156 -6.09 8.54 5.63
N ALA A 157 -5.37 8.49 6.76
CA ALA A 157 -5.99 8.58 8.09
C ALA A 157 -6.67 9.92 8.34
N LEU A 158 -6.03 11.02 7.93
CA LEU A 158 -6.64 12.36 7.99
C LEU A 158 -7.88 12.46 7.11
N ALA A 159 -7.85 11.90 5.90
CA ALA A 159 -9.01 11.81 5.03
C ALA A 159 -10.15 11.01 5.68
N GLY A 160 -9.84 9.86 6.32
CA GLY A 160 -10.84 9.08 7.05
C GLY A 160 -11.42 9.81 8.27
N GLY A 161 -10.61 10.59 8.98
CA GLY A 161 -11.10 11.46 10.04
C GLY A 161 -12.03 12.56 9.51
N LEU A 162 -11.67 13.17 8.38
CA LEU A 162 -12.51 14.18 7.72
C LEU A 162 -13.82 13.57 7.20
N GLU A 163 -13.77 12.36 6.64
CA GLU A 163 -14.95 11.61 6.19
C GLU A 163 -15.99 11.48 7.30
N PHE A 164 -15.56 11.14 8.51
CA PHE A 164 -16.44 11.05 9.68
C PHE A 164 -17.18 12.37 9.95
N PHE A 165 -16.48 13.50 9.91
CA PHE A 165 -17.12 14.80 10.13
C PHE A 165 -18.06 15.20 8.97
N LEU A 166 -17.76 14.82 7.74
CA LEU A 166 -18.60 15.08 6.58
C LEU A 166 -19.85 14.22 6.57
N ASP A 167 -19.78 12.98 7.06
CA ASP A 167 -20.94 12.08 7.17
C ASP A 167 -21.94 12.56 8.23
N LEU A 168 -21.48 13.29 9.26
CA LEU A 168 -22.34 13.98 10.22
C LEU A 168 -23.06 15.20 9.62
N GLY A 169 -22.63 15.68 8.47
CA GLY A 169 -23.19 16.82 7.75
C GLY A 169 -24.30 16.43 6.77
N ALA A 170 -25.04 17.45 6.28
CA ALA A 170 -26.14 17.26 5.33
C ALA A 170 -25.71 16.91 3.89
N VAL A 171 -24.41 16.79 3.61
CA VAL A 171 -23.88 16.65 2.24
C VAL A 171 -23.53 15.19 1.96
N ASN A 172 -24.48 14.44 1.46
CA ASN A 172 -24.38 12.98 1.25
C ASN A 172 -23.33 12.51 0.23
N TRP A 173 -22.82 13.36 -0.66
CA TRP A 173 -21.82 12.99 -1.66
C TRP A 173 -20.38 13.32 -1.26
N ALA A 174 -20.17 14.13 -0.22
CA ALA A 174 -18.85 14.58 0.19
C ALA A 174 -17.93 13.42 0.65
N PRO A 175 -18.39 12.44 1.45
CA PRO A 175 -17.58 11.25 1.79
C PRO A 175 -17.14 10.48 0.55
N LEU A 176 -18.05 10.24 -0.41
CA LEU A 176 -17.73 9.56 -1.67
C LEU A 176 -16.68 10.31 -2.49
N ALA A 177 -16.81 11.63 -2.61
CA ALA A 177 -15.83 12.45 -3.31
C ALA A 177 -14.45 12.35 -2.64
N LEU A 178 -14.39 12.35 -1.32
CA LEU A 178 -13.16 12.22 -0.55
C LEU A 178 -12.50 10.85 -0.76
N GLU A 179 -13.27 9.77 -0.81
CA GLU A 179 -12.77 8.44 -1.15
C GLU A 179 -12.18 8.39 -2.56
N VAL A 180 -12.89 8.93 -3.55
CA VAL A 180 -12.41 8.98 -4.94
C VAL A 180 -11.11 9.77 -5.03
N LEU A 181 -11.04 10.94 -4.40
CA LEU A 181 -9.82 11.76 -4.38
C LEU A 181 -8.66 11.04 -3.69
N THR A 182 -8.92 10.36 -2.57
CA THR A 182 -7.90 9.60 -1.84
C THR A 182 -7.40 8.43 -2.67
N GLY A 183 -8.30 7.64 -3.26
CA GLY A 183 -7.92 6.51 -4.12
C GLY A 183 -7.14 6.96 -5.34
N ALA A 184 -7.58 8.01 -6.04
CA ALA A 184 -6.87 8.60 -7.18
C ALA A 184 -5.49 9.13 -6.75
N GLY A 185 -5.40 9.82 -5.62
CA GLY A 185 -4.14 10.32 -5.07
C GLY A 185 -3.12 9.20 -4.80
N LEU A 186 -3.57 8.08 -4.24
CA LEU A 186 -2.74 6.90 -4.03
C LEU A 186 -2.25 6.28 -5.35
N LEU A 187 -3.12 6.20 -6.37
CA LEU A 187 -2.75 5.69 -7.69
C LEU A 187 -1.74 6.61 -8.39
N ILE A 188 -1.95 7.92 -8.34
CA ILE A 188 -0.99 8.91 -8.87
C ILE A 188 0.34 8.78 -8.13
N GLY A 189 0.32 8.70 -6.81
CA GLY A 189 1.50 8.48 -5.98
C GLY A 189 2.25 7.20 -6.36
N SER A 190 1.53 6.12 -6.64
CA SER A 190 2.09 4.86 -7.15
C SER A 190 2.77 5.04 -8.51
N ALA A 191 2.09 5.71 -9.46
CA ALA A 191 2.63 5.96 -10.80
C ALA A 191 3.90 6.84 -10.74
N VAL A 192 3.89 7.89 -9.91
CA VAL A 192 5.07 8.75 -9.69
C VAL A 192 6.23 7.95 -9.08
N ALA A 193 5.95 7.12 -8.08
CA ALA A 193 6.96 6.26 -7.46
C ALA A 193 7.55 5.26 -8.47
N ALA A 194 6.71 4.68 -9.33
CA ALA A 194 7.14 3.75 -10.38
C ALA A 194 8.03 4.45 -11.44
N ARG A 195 7.66 5.65 -11.88
CA ARG A 195 8.44 6.43 -12.88
C ARG A 195 9.78 6.89 -12.34
N ARG A 196 9.89 7.19 -11.06
CA ARG A 196 11.14 7.60 -10.41
C ARG A 196 12.07 6.42 -10.13
N ALA A 197 11.60 5.19 -10.31
CA ALA A 197 12.47 4.01 -10.27
C ALA A 197 13.29 3.96 -11.55
N PRO A 198 14.64 4.11 -11.53
CA PRO A 198 15.45 4.12 -12.73
C PRO A 198 15.31 2.81 -13.49
N SER A 199 15.20 2.92 -14.83
CA SER A 199 15.25 1.79 -15.76
C SER A 199 16.51 0.95 -15.51
N ARG A 200 16.36 -0.36 -15.56
CA ARG A 200 17.52 -1.29 -15.49
C ARG A 200 18.54 -0.89 -16.52
N PRO A 201 19.84 -0.77 -16.17
CA PRO A 201 20.88 -0.87 -17.18
C PRO A 201 20.67 -2.22 -17.86
N GLN A 202 20.43 -2.23 -19.16
CA GLN A 202 20.52 -3.46 -19.94
C GLN A 202 21.92 -4.00 -19.70
N ALA A 203 22.04 -5.14 -19.04
CA ALA A 203 23.28 -5.88 -19.01
C ALA A 203 23.57 -6.20 -20.49
N HIS A 204 24.46 -5.42 -21.09
CA HIS A 204 25.11 -5.84 -22.32
C HIS A 204 25.80 -7.15 -21.97
N VAL A 205 25.15 -8.24 -22.32
CA VAL A 205 25.81 -9.55 -22.45
C VAL A 205 26.83 -9.33 -23.56
N ALA A 206 28.04 -8.95 -23.18
CA ALA A 206 29.19 -9.08 -24.05
C ALA A 206 29.37 -10.60 -24.24
N VAL A 207 28.80 -11.12 -25.31
CA VAL A 207 29.13 -12.43 -25.84
C VAL A 207 30.56 -12.29 -26.36
N LEU A 208 31.53 -12.78 -25.60
CA LEU A 208 32.87 -13.12 -26.05
C LEU A 208 32.92 -14.57 -26.45
#